data_d5cf1d622e81d03a1f53f7df80262743
#
_entry.id   d5cf1d622e81d03a1f53f7df80262743
#
_cell.length_a   1.000
_cell.length_b   1.000
_cell.length_c   1.000
_cell.angle_alpha   90.00
_cell.angle_beta   90.00
_cell.angle_gamma   90.00
#
_symmetry.space_group_name_H-M   'P 1'
#
loop_
_entity.id
_entity.type
_entity.pdbx_description
1 polymer ?
#
loop_
_entity_poly.entity_id
_entity_poly.type
_entity_poly.pdbx_seq_one_letter_code
_entity_poly.pdbx_strand_id
1 'polypeptide(L)'
;MKNILLGVTGGIAAFKSASIVSLLKKKGYNVKVVMTENATKIIGPLTLETLSKNRIYIDMWDTNPHYEVEHISLADWADMVLIAPATYNIIGKVANGIADDMLTTILSAVSVRKPVFFALAMNVNMYENPILKENIDKLKSYGYRFIEAEEGLLACNYVAKGRMSEPKDIVEEIERYNIYSKIENYDTVLKGKKILITSGRTKENIDPIRYLSNNSSGKMGYSLAQAAVDLGAEVTLISGPTNLEITKGLKNFISVESALEMYEKVNEYFEDTDIFIACAAVADYRPKEYKKEKIKKSDSDLTIELVRNPDILFEMGKKKDNQLLVGFAAETNDIKENALKKLEKKNLDIIVANNASTMGTDSNTIEIIKKDKSSVEIKQKNKIELAYDIFSEVISVLKKGKNE
;
A
#
# COMPACT_ATOMS: atom_id res chain seq x y z
N MET A 1 8.03 15.23 -15.43
CA MET A 1 7.03 14.25 -15.94
C MET A 1 7.78 12.95 -16.11
N LYS A 2 7.32 11.83 -15.56
CA LYS A 2 8.03 10.53 -15.71
C LYS A 2 7.56 9.83 -16.99
N ASN A 3 8.48 9.14 -17.62
CA ASN A 3 8.28 8.39 -18.85
C ASN A 3 8.04 6.92 -18.50
N ILE A 4 6.91 6.37 -18.92
CA ILE A 4 6.58 4.95 -18.73
C ILE A 4 6.53 4.25 -20.08
N LEU A 5 7.32 3.19 -20.22
CA LEU A 5 7.21 2.27 -21.35
C LEU A 5 6.27 1.12 -20.96
N LEU A 6 5.11 1.04 -21.63
CA LEU A 6 4.15 -0.02 -21.42
C LEU A 6 4.35 -1.14 -22.46
N GLY A 7 4.74 -2.31 -21.99
CA GLY A 7 4.77 -3.53 -22.79
C GLY A 7 3.45 -4.27 -22.71
N VAL A 8 2.80 -4.53 -23.85
CA VAL A 8 1.53 -5.26 -23.93
C VAL A 8 1.77 -6.62 -24.60
N THR A 9 1.46 -7.70 -23.89
CA THR A 9 1.65 -9.07 -24.39
C THR A 9 0.35 -9.77 -24.71
N GLY A 10 0.42 -10.89 -25.47
CA GLY A 10 -0.72 -11.61 -26.04
C GLY A 10 -1.50 -12.44 -25.02
N GLY A 11 -2.03 -11.83 -23.99
CA GLY A 11 -3.04 -12.40 -23.08
C GLY A 11 -4.38 -11.68 -23.20
N ILE A 12 -5.49 -12.37 -22.94
CA ILE A 12 -6.83 -11.76 -23.08
C ILE A 12 -6.95 -10.44 -22.31
N ALA A 13 -6.25 -10.30 -21.17
CA ALA A 13 -6.22 -9.08 -20.36
C ALA A 13 -5.58 -7.86 -21.07
N ALA A 14 -5.02 -8.02 -22.27
CA ALA A 14 -4.47 -6.92 -23.07
C ALA A 14 -5.51 -5.79 -23.33
N PHE A 15 -6.81 -6.10 -23.38
CA PHE A 15 -7.84 -5.07 -23.52
C PHE A 15 -7.83 -4.05 -22.37
N LYS A 16 -7.40 -4.46 -21.15
CA LYS A 16 -7.30 -3.58 -20.00
C LYS A 16 -6.15 -2.56 -20.11
N SER A 17 -5.18 -2.80 -21.00
CA SER A 17 -4.03 -1.89 -21.21
C SER A 17 -4.50 -0.52 -21.71
N ALA A 18 -5.61 -0.44 -22.44
CA ALA A 18 -6.23 0.84 -22.82
C ALA A 18 -6.61 1.70 -21.59
N SER A 19 -7.21 1.08 -20.58
CA SER A 19 -7.54 1.74 -19.33
C SER A 19 -6.28 2.14 -18.53
N ILE A 20 -5.25 1.30 -18.53
CA ILE A 20 -3.96 1.62 -17.88
C ILE A 20 -3.34 2.86 -18.54
N VAL A 21 -3.26 2.90 -19.88
CA VAL A 21 -2.73 4.07 -20.60
C VAL A 21 -3.52 5.33 -20.23
N SER A 22 -4.86 5.25 -20.26
CA SER A 22 -5.72 6.39 -19.93
C SER A 22 -5.51 6.91 -18.51
N LEU A 23 -5.41 6.01 -17.53
CA LEU A 23 -5.17 6.37 -16.13
C LEU A 23 -3.78 6.98 -15.93
N LEU A 24 -2.73 6.39 -16.51
CA LEU A 24 -1.36 6.92 -16.45
C LEU A 24 -1.29 8.33 -17.07
N LYS A 25 -1.90 8.53 -18.24
CA LYS A 25 -1.98 9.86 -18.88
C LYS A 25 -2.71 10.88 -18.01
N LYS A 26 -3.83 10.48 -17.38
CA LYS A 26 -4.57 11.35 -16.44
C LYS A 26 -3.74 11.73 -15.22
N LYS A 27 -2.82 10.87 -14.79
CA LYS A 27 -1.85 11.13 -13.71
C LYS A 27 -0.64 11.96 -14.16
N GLY A 28 -0.55 12.34 -15.42
CA GLY A 28 0.50 13.19 -15.96
C GLY A 28 1.74 12.44 -16.44
N TYR A 29 1.69 11.11 -16.59
CA TYR A 29 2.81 10.36 -17.18
C TYR A 29 2.86 10.52 -18.69
N ASN A 30 4.07 10.44 -19.23
CA ASN A 30 4.27 10.25 -20.67
C ASN A 30 4.38 8.75 -20.93
N VAL A 31 3.53 8.20 -21.80
CA VAL A 31 3.42 6.77 -22.02
C VAL A 31 3.72 6.44 -23.48
N LYS A 32 4.76 5.63 -23.73
CA LYS A 32 4.97 4.93 -25.00
C LYS A 32 4.58 3.47 -24.84
N VAL A 33 4.10 2.86 -25.92
CA VAL A 33 3.60 1.48 -25.88
C VAL A 33 4.34 0.61 -26.88
N VAL A 34 4.75 -0.57 -26.40
CA VAL A 34 5.32 -1.64 -27.22
C VAL A 34 4.38 -2.82 -27.16
N MET A 35 3.99 -3.37 -28.29
CA MET A 35 3.12 -4.55 -28.36
C MET A 35 3.84 -5.73 -28.95
N THR A 36 3.64 -6.91 -28.37
CA THR A 36 4.01 -8.14 -29.07
C THR A 36 3.00 -8.39 -30.23
N GLU A 37 3.42 -9.09 -31.26
CA GLU A 37 2.53 -9.45 -32.38
C GLU A 37 1.23 -10.14 -31.91
N ASN A 38 1.33 -11.00 -30.88
CA ASN A 38 0.14 -11.65 -30.32
C ASN A 38 -0.79 -10.67 -29.57
N ALA A 39 -0.27 -9.58 -29.03
CA ALA A 39 -1.10 -8.56 -28.40
C ALA A 39 -1.99 -7.83 -29.42
N THR A 40 -1.48 -7.61 -30.64
CA THR A 40 -2.24 -6.93 -31.71
C THR A 40 -3.47 -7.73 -32.18
N LYS A 41 -3.48 -9.05 -31.93
CA LYS A 41 -4.64 -9.92 -32.23
C LYS A 41 -5.77 -9.78 -31.20
N ILE A 42 -5.50 -9.15 -30.05
CA ILE A 42 -6.47 -8.97 -28.95
C ILE A 42 -6.96 -7.53 -28.87
N ILE A 43 -6.05 -6.57 -29.00
CA ILE A 43 -6.36 -5.14 -29.00
C ILE A 43 -5.66 -4.45 -30.16
N GLY A 44 -6.43 -3.67 -30.95
CA GLY A 44 -5.88 -2.95 -32.09
C GLY A 44 -4.87 -1.88 -31.68
N PRO A 45 -3.69 -1.79 -32.35
CA PRO A 45 -2.68 -0.78 -32.05
C PRO A 45 -3.21 0.65 -32.05
N LEU A 46 -4.09 0.99 -32.96
CA LEU A 46 -4.72 2.31 -33.10
C LEU A 46 -5.40 2.79 -31.80
N THR A 47 -6.00 1.85 -31.04
CA THR A 47 -6.60 2.18 -29.74
C THR A 47 -5.56 2.74 -28.76
N LEU A 48 -4.43 2.07 -28.64
CA LEU A 48 -3.35 2.45 -27.73
C LEU A 48 -2.59 3.69 -28.23
N GLU A 49 -2.43 3.84 -29.54
CA GLU A 49 -1.85 5.02 -30.18
C GLU A 49 -2.67 6.28 -29.86
N THR A 50 -3.99 6.19 -30.07
CA THR A 50 -4.92 7.30 -29.79
C THR A 50 -4.88 7.72 -28.31
N LEU A 51 -4.86 6.76 -27.38
CA LEU A 51 -4.86 7.03 -25.93
C LEU A 51 -3.52 7.54 -25.42
N SER A 52 -2.40 6.97 -25.88
CA SER A 52 -1.06 7.36 -25.48
C SER A 52 -0.62 8.68 -26.12
N LYS A 53 -1.18 9.01 -27.28
CA LYS A 53 -0.74 10.07 -28.19
C LYS A 53 0.73 9.90 -28.62
N ASN A 54 1.14 8.65 -28.76
CA ASN A 54 2.45 8.22 -29.22
C ASN A 54 2.29 7.04 -30.17
N ARG A 55 3.17 6.91 -31.16
CA ARG A 55 3.17 5.74 -32.03
C ARG A 55 3.34 4.44 -31.21
N ILE A 56 2.84 3.35 -31.75
CA ILE A 56 3.00 2.02 -31.16
C ILE A 56 4.18 1.31 -31.84
N TYR A 57 4.99 0.62 -31.02
CA TYR A 57 6.15 -0.14 -31.47
C TYR A 57 5.80 -1.63 -31.44
N ILE A 58 6.02 -2.32 -32.56
CA ILE A 58 5.65 -3.74 -32.72
C ILE A 58 6.83 -4.54 -33.27
N ASP A 59 7.42 -4.08 -34.36
CA ASP A 59 8.48 -4.77 -35.09
C ASP A 59 9.81 -4.00 -34.94
N MET A 60 10.90 -4.74 -34.75
CA MET A 60 12.25 -4.17 -34.70
C MET A 60 12.74 -3.71 -36.09
N TRP A 61 12.14 -4.24 -37.14
CA TRP A 61 12.55 -4.03 -38.52
C TRP A 61 11.67 -3.03 -39.25
N ASP A 62 10.76 -2.38 -38.54
CA ASP A 62 9.94 -1.30 -39.09
C ASP A 62 10.85 -0.16 -39.53
N THR A 63 10.86 0.14 -40.83
CA THR A 63 11.72 1.16 -41.42
C THR A 63 11.29 2.55 -41.00
N ASN A 64 11.91 3.03 -39.94
CA ASN A 64 11.77 4.42 -39.51
C ASN A 64 12.84 5.29 -40.19
N PRO A 65 12.47 6.46 -40.74
CA PRO A 65 13.45 7.38 -41.35
C PRO A 65 14.41 8.03 -40.34
N HIS A 66 14.25 7.80 -39.04
CA HIS A 66 15.18 8.26 -38.00
C HIS A 66 16.28 7.22 -37.78
N TYR A 67 17.54 7.65 -37.91
CA TYR A 67 18.76 6.82 -37.77
C TYR A 67 19.04 6.32 -36.35
N GLU A 68 18.04 6.24 -35.45
CA GLU A 68 18.18 5.78 -34.09
C GLU A 68 17.83 4.29 -33.98
N VAL A 69 18.60 3.56 -33.19
CA VAL A 69 18.32 2.17 -32.83
C VAL A 69 17.16 2.18 -31.84
N GLU A 70 15.93 1.96 -32.32
CA GLU A 70 14.69 2.19 -31.57
C GLU A 70 14.63 1.47 -30.22
N HIS A 71 15.04 0.21 -30.14
CA HIS A 71 15.00 -0.53 -28.89
C HIS A 71 15.93 0.06 -27.82
N ILE A 72 17.10 0.61 -28.21
CA ILE A 72 17.99 1.31 -27.29
C ILE A 72 17.39 2.65 -26.88
N SER A 73 16.92 3.44 -27.86
CA SER A 73 16.31 4.74 -27.61
C SER A 73 15.09 4.64 -26.67
N LEU A 74 14.25 3.60 -26.80
CA LEU A 74 13.12 3.35 -25.92
C LEU A 74 13.55 2.89 -24.52
N ALA A 75 14.55 2.03 -24.43
CA ALA A 75 15.10 1.61 -23.15
C ALA A 75 15.70 2.79 -22.37
N ASP A 76 16.40 3.70 -23.06
CA ASP A 76 17.00 4.91 -22.47
C ASP A 76 15.95 5.94 -22.10
N TRP A 77 14.93 6.14 -22.94
CA TRP A 77 13.85 7.08 -22.72
C TRP A 77 12.99 6.78 -21.50
N ALA A 78 12.75 5.48 -21.20
CA ALA A 78 11.90 5.08 -20.09
C ALA A 78 12.54 5.37 -18.74
N ASP A 79 11.81 6.00 -17.83
CA ASP A 79 12.15 6.06 -16.40
C ASP A 79 11.70 4.78 -15.67
N MET A 80 10.72 4.08 -16.24
CA MET A 80 10.11 2.87 -15.71
C MET A 80 9.51 2.05 -16.86
N VAL A 81 9.51 0.72 -16.71
CA VAL A 81 8.84 -0.20 -17.63
C VAL A 81 7.72 -0.92 -16.89
N LEU A 82 6.54 -1.01 -17.52
CA LEU A 82 5.40 -1.77 -17.05
C LEU A 82 4.98 -2.79 -18.11
N ILE A 83 4.97 -4.06 -17.76
CA ILE A 83 4.45 -5.13 -18.63
C ILE A 83 3.06 -5.50 -18.14
N ALA A 84 2.04 -5.13 -18.90
CA ALA A 84 0.64 -5.38 -18.55
C ALA A 84 -0.23 -5.65 -19.80
N PRO A 85 -0.70 -6.90 -19.97
CA PRO A 85 -0.48 -8.07 -19.09
C PRO A 85 0.91 -8.67 -19.21
N ALA A 86 1.39 -9.30 -18.12
CA ALA A 86 2.57 -10.14 -18.13
C ALA A 86 2.15 -11.61 -18.19
N THR A 87 2.32 -12.23 -19.36
CA THR A 87 1.98 -13.63 -19.62
C THR A 87 3.10 -14.58 -19.18
N TYR A 88 2.79 -15.86 -19.04
CA TYR A 88 3.76 -16.93 -18.79
C TYR A 88 4.95 -16.87 -19.76
N ASN A 89 4.65 -16.63 -21.06
CA ASN A 89 5.66 -16.57 -22.12
C ASN A 89 6.68 -15.45 -21.91
N ILE A 90 6.22 -14.20 -21.63
CA ILE A 90 7.14 -13.08 -21.45
C ILE A 90 8.02 -13.27 -20.22
N ILE A 91 7.49 -13.83 -19.12
CA ILE A 91 8.25 -14.11 -17.91
C ILE A 91 9.34 -15.16 -18.20
N GLY A 92 8.97 -16.25 -18.89
CA GLY A 92 9.93 -17.27 -19.28
C GLY A 92 11.04 -16.75 -20.18
N LYS A 93 10.70 -15.91 -21.18
CA LYS A 93 11.68 -15.29 -22.07
C LYS A 93 12.66 -14.40 -21.31
N VAL A 94 12.15 -13.45 -20.52
CA VAL A 94 12.99 -12.49 -19.80
C VAL A 94 13.88 -13.19 -18.76
N ALA A 95 13.34 -14.17 -18.02
CA ALA A 95 14.09 -14.94 -17.03
C ALA A 95 15.27 -15.72 -17.65
N ASN A 96 15.17 -16.08 -18.93
CA ASN A 96 16.20 -16.85 -19.63
C ASN A 96 16.97 -16.03 -20.69
N GLY A 97 16.81 -14.69 -20.69
CA GLY A 97 17.58 -13.79 -21.57
C GLY A 97 17.21 -13.92 -23.06
N ILE A 98 15.99 -14.36 -23.39
CA ILE A 98 15.53 -14.48 -24.78
C ILE A 98 15.05 -13.09 -25.25
N ALA A 99 15.65 -12.61 -26.34
CA ALA A 99 15.38 -11.31 -26.95
C ALA A 99 15.08 -11.47 -28.44
N ASP A 100 13.94 -12.12 -28.75
CA ASP A 100 13.54 -12.53 -30.10
C ASP A 100 12.41 -11.66 -30.70
N ASP A 101 11.94 -10.66 -29.94
CA ASP A 101 10.95 -9.67 -30.40
C ASP A 101 11.32 -8.26 -29.85
N MET A 102 10.62 -7.23 -30.36
CA MET A 102 10.88 -5.83 -30.00
C MET A 102 10.82 -5.62 -28.47
N LEU A 103 9.83 -6.17 -27.78
CA LEU A 103 9.64 -5.99 -26.35
C LEU A 103 10.74 -6.65 -25.53
N THR A 104 11.08 -7.90 -25.83
CA THR A 104 12.14 -8.64 -25.13
C THR A 104 13.52 -8.06 -25.38
N THR A 105 13.77 -7.54 -26.60
CA THR A 105 15.01 -6.84 -26.94
C THR A 105 15.14 -5.54 -26.15
N ILE A 106 14.07 -4.74 -26.04
CA ILE A 106 14.07 -3.55 -25.19
C ILE A 106 14.36 -3.93 -23.73
N LEU A 107 13.68 -4.95 -23.20
CA LEU A 107 13.84 -5.38 -21.81
C LEU A 107 15.29 -5.83 -21.51
N SER A 108 15.98 -6.43 -22.49
CA SER A 108 17.40 -6.79 -22.35
C SER A 108 18.33 -5.58 -22.31
N ALA A 109 17.90 -4.44 -22.87
CA ALA A 109 18.66 -3.18 -22.93
C ALA A 109 18.33 -2.21 -21.79
N VAL A 110 17.25 -2.46 -21.03
CA VAL A 110 16.87 -1.60 -19.90
C VAL A 110 17.92 -1.69 -18.79
N SER A 111 18.43 -0.53 -18.35
CA SER A 111 19.37 -0.48 -17.22
C SER A 111 18.78 -1.14 -15.96
N VAL A 112 19.58 -1.94 -15.26
CA VAL A 112 19.22 -2.60 -13.99
C VAL A 112 18.80 -1.62 -12.88
N ARG A 113 19.08 -0.33 -13.05
CA ARG A 113 18.66 0.72 -12.11
C ARG A 113 17.23 1.21 -12.36
N LYS A 114 16.65 0.89 -13.51
CA LYS A 114 15.28 1.30 -13.87
C LYS A 114 14.30 0.23 -13.40
N PRO A 115 13.22 0.61 -12.70
CA PRO A 115 12.22 -0.35 -12.23
C PRO A 115 11.46 -0.95 -13.41
N VAL A 116 11.31 -2.26 -13.40
CA VAL A 116 10.51 -3.03 -14.35
C VAL A 116 9.43 -3.78 -13.58
N PHE A 117 8.17 -3.53 -13.90
CA PHE A 117 7.00 -4.15 -13.28
C PHE A 117 6.33 -5.15 -14.23
N PHE A 118 5.92 -6.29 -13.69
CA PHE A 118 5.16 -7.31 -14.38
C PHE A 118 3.78 -7.48 -13.72
N ALA A 119 2.71 -7.05 -14.37
CA ALA A 119 1.34 -7.31 -13.94
C ALA A 119 0.91 -8.70 -14.43
N LEU A 120 0.92 -9.68 -13.54
CA LEU A 120 0.70 -11.09 -13.87
C LEU A 120 -0.72 -11.34 -14.39
N ALA A 121 -0.82 -12.09 -15.50
CA ALA A 121 -2.09 -12.48 -16.11
C ALA A 121 -1.97 -13.78 -16.89
N MET A 122 -2.55 -14.86 -16.37
CA MET A 122 -2.51 -16.18 -17.01
C MET A 122 -3.56 -17.13 -16.42
N ASN A 123 -3.74 -18.28 -17.05
CA ASN A 123 -4.57 -19.36 -16.49
C ASN A 123 -3.98 -19.85 -15.16
N VAL A 124 -4.82 -20.36 -14.25
CA VAL A 124 -4.42 -20.83 -12.93
C VAL A 124 -3.35 -21.94 -12.98
N ASN A 125 -3.49 -22.90 -13.89
CA ASN A 125 -2.50 -23.96 -14.02
C ASN A 125 -1.12 -23.44 -14.47
N MET A 126 -1.10 -22.37 -15.28
CA MET A 126 0.13 -21.67 -15.63
C MET A 126 0.67 -20.91 -14.43
N TYR A 127 -0.21 -20.27 -13.65
CA TYR A 127 0.15 -19.49 -12.47
C TYR A 127 0.74 -20.37 -11.35
N GLU A 128 0.22 -21.59 -11.19
CA GLU A 128 0.69 -22.56 -10.20
C GLU A 128 1.90 -23.38 -10.66
N ASN A 129 2.28 -23.27 -11.93
CA ASN A 129 3.38 -24.03 -12.49
C ASN A 129 4.70 -23.71 -11.76
N PRO A 130 5.46 -24.73 -11.28
CA PRO A 130 6.71 -24.51 -10.56
C PRO A 130 7.76 -23.76 -11.38
N ILE A 131 7.84 -23.98 -12.69
CA ILE A 131 8.75 -23.24 -13.58
C ILE A 131 8.46 -21.73 -13.57
N LEU A 132 7.17 -21.34 -13.51
CA LEU A 132 6.82 -19.93 -13.38
C LEU A 132 7.32 -19.35 -12.07
N LYS A 133 7.12 -20.07 -10.96
CA LYS A 133 7.56 -19.62 -9.63
C LYS A 133 9.08 -19.44 -9.58
N GLU A 134 9.84 -20.40 -10.10
CA GLU A 134 11.29 -20.30 -10.21
C GLU A 134 11.73 -19.09 -11.05
N ASN A 135 11.08 -18.86 -12.20
CA ASN A 135 11.38 -17.71 -13.05
C ASN A 135 11.04 -16.37 -12.37
N ILE A 136 9.92 -16.31 -11.63
CA ILE A 136 9.55 -15.11 -10.86
C ILE A 136 10.58 -14.85 -9.75
N ASP A 137 10.96 -15.87 -8.99
CA ASP A 137 11.94 -15.74 -7.91
C ASP A 137 13.31 -15.32 -8.45
N LYS A 138 13.73 -15.89 -9.57
CA LYS A 138 14.95 -15.49 -10.29
C LYS A 138 14.89 -14.02 -10.69
N LEU A 139 13.81 -13.58 -11.30
CA LEU A 139 13.64 -12.19 -11.72
C LEU A 139 13.55 -11.23 -10.52
N LYS A 140 12.86 -11.62 -9.43
CA LYS A 140 12.83 -10.86 -8.16
C LYS A 140 14.25 -10.66 -7.60
N SER A 141 15.12 -11.67 -7.69
CA SER A 141 16.52 -11.56 -7.23
C SER A 141 17.35 -10.56 -8.05
N TYR A 142 16.93 -10.26 -9.28
CA TYR A 142 17.53 -9.24 -10.15
C TYR A 142 16.86 -7.86 -10.02
N GLY A 143 15.90 -7.72 -9.09
CA GLY A 143 15.23 -6.44 -8.83
C GLY A 143 13.97 -6.18 -9.66
N TYR A 144 13.50 -7.15 -10.45
CA TYR A 144 12.21 -7.04 -11.13
C TYR A 144 11.05 -7.12 -10.14
N ARG A 145 9.98 -6.39 -10.41
CA ARG A 145 8.81 -6.26 -9.53
C ARG A 145 7.60 -6.92 -10.14
N PHE A 146 6.77 -7.50 -9.28
CA PHE A 146 5.59 -8.25 -9.71
C PHE A 146 4.33 -7.69 -9.03
N ILE A 147 3.34 -7.37 -9.84
CA ILE A 147 1.98 -7.08 -9.40
C ILE A 147 1.21 -8.38 -9.51
N GLU A 148 0.83 -8.93 -8.38
CA GLU A 148 0.23 -10.26 -8.27
C GLU A 148 -1.12 -10.33 -9.00
N ALA A 149 -1.42 -11.51 -9.55
CA ALA A 149 -2.72 -11.78 -10.12
C ALA A 149 -3.79 -11.89 -9.02
N GLU A 150 -5.00 -11.46 -9.33
CA GLU A 150 -6.16 -11.54 -8.44
C GLU A 150 -6.95 -12.84 -8.63
N GLU A 151 -7.73 -13.17 -7.61
CA GLU A 151 -8.78 -14.18 -7.74
C GLU A 151 -9.98 -13.58 -8.47
N GLY A 152 -10.58 -14.34 -9.36
CA GLY A 152 -11.75 -13.91 -10.07
C GLY A 152 -12.15 -14.87 -11.18
N LEU A 153 -13.26 -14.56 -11.84
CA LEU A 153 -13.73 -15.33 -13.00
C LEU A 153 -12.70 -15.20 -14.13
N LEU A 154 -12.12 -16.32 -14.51
CA LEU A 154 -11.19 -16.43 -15.62
C LEU A 154 -11.95 -16.64 -16.95
N ALA A 155 -11.29 -16.41 -18.07
CA ALA A 155 -11.87 -16.61 -19.41
C ALA A 155 -12.31 -18.07 -19.67
N CYS A 156 -11.85 -19.01 -18.84
CA CYS A 156 -12.24 -20.43 -18.87
C CYS A 156 -13.42 -20.77 -17.94
N ASN A 157 -14.18 -19.78 -17.48
CA ASN A 157 -15.41 -19.89 -16.72
C ASN A 157 -15.31 -20.54 -15.32
N TYR A 158 -14.16 -20.45 -14.64
CA TYR A 158 -14.07 -20.78 -13.22
C TYR A 158 -13.36 -19.67 -12.44
N VAL A 159 -13.66 -19.61 -11.15
CA VAL A 159 -13.06 -18.61 -10.24
C VAL A 159 -11.74 -19.16 -9.72
N ALA A 160 -10.65 -18.49 -10.03
CA ALA A 160 -9.32 -18.87 -9.57
C ALA A 160 -8.34 -17.68 -9.62
N LYS A 161 -7.17 -17.84 -9.04
CA LYS A 161 -6.07 -16.89 -9.13
C LYS A 161 -5.45 -16.93 -10.53
N GLY A 162 -5.22 -15.75 -11.13
CA GLY A 162 -4.64 -15.65 -12.48
C GLY A 162 -5.17 -14.46 -13.29
N ARG A 163 -6.19 -13.77 -12.78
CA ARG A 163 -6.74 -12.56 -13.38
C ARG A 163 -5.79 -11.39 -13.14
N MET A 164 -5.47 -10.63 -14.19
CA MET A 164 -4.70 -9.39 -14.03
C MET A 164 -5.43 -8.43 -13.08
N SER A 165 -4.70 -7.85 -12.14
CA SER A 165 -5.19 -6.80 -11.24
C SER A 165 -5.88 -5.69 -12.02
N GLU A 166 -6.80 -4.99 -11.37
CA GLU A 166 -7.54 -3.93 -12.05
C GLU A 166 -6.60 -2.78 -12.44
N PRO A 167 -6.86 -2.12 -13.57
CA PRO A 167 -6.02 -1.01 -14.07
C PRO A 167 -5.74 0.07 -13.02
N LYS A 168 -6.73 0.35 -12.16
CA LYS A 168 -6.60 1.31 -11.07
C LYS A 168 -5.54 0.87 -10.06
N ASP A 169 -5.58 -0.39 -9.64
CA ASP A 169 -4.67 -0.93 -8.63
C ASP A 169 -3.23 -1.02 -9.15
N ILE A 170 -3.07 -1.37 -10.44
CA ILE A 170 -1.76 -1.34 -11.12
C ILE A 170 -1.17 0.07 -11.11
N VAL A 171 -1.98 1.08 -11.44
CA VAL A 171 -1.52 2.48 -11.47
C VAL A 171 -1.23 2.98 -10.05
N GLU A 172 -2.04 2.61 -9.05
CA GLU A 172 -1.78 2.94 -7.65
C GLU A 172 -0.48 2.32 -7.14
N GLU A 173 -0.14 1.08 -7.54
CA GLU A 173 1.15 0.45 -7.24
C GLU A 173 2.33 1.26 -7.80
N ILE A 174 2.23 1.70 -9.06
CA ILE A 174 3.23 2.57 -9.70
C ILE A 174 3.37 3.91 -8.95
N GLU A 175 2.26 4.51 -8.54
CA GLU A 175 2.25 5.76 -7.77
C GLU A 175 2.94 5.57 -6.41
N ARG A 176 2.60 4.51 -5.68
CA ARG A 176 3.25 4.18 -4.39
C ARG A 176 4.75 3.99 -4.56
N TYR A 177 5.16 3.19 -5.54
CA TYR A 177 6.59 3.00 -5.84
C TYR A 177 7.31 4.34 -6.06
N ASN A 178 6.72 5.27 -6.79
CA ASN A 178 7.30 6.58 -7.03
C ASN A 178 7.48 7.42 -5.75
N ILE A 179 6.75 7.11 -4.70
CA ILE A 179 6.88 7.78 -3.40
C ILE A 179 7.98 7.09 -2.58
N TYR A 180 7.84 5.79 -2.31
CA TYR A 180 8.73 5.11 -1.38
C TYR A 180 10.12 4.80 -1.94
N SER A 181 10.27 4.71 -3.27
CA SER A 181 11.58 4.55 -3.91
C SER A 181 12.56 5.71 -3.66
N LYS A 182 12.09 6.83 -3.11
CA LYS A 182 12.93 7.95 -2.69
C LYS A 182 13.54 7.74 -1.30
N ILE A 183 13.03 6.76 -0.54
CA ILE A 183 13.55 6.39 0.77
C ILE A 183 14.83 5.58 0.55
N GLU A 184 15.91 5.96 1.20
CA GLU A 184 17.17 5.25 1.09
C GLU A 184 17.04 3.80 1.55
N ASN A 185 17.49 2.86 0.71
CA ASN A 185 17.40 1.41 0.97
C ASN A 185 15.96 0.91 1.20
N TYR A 186 14.98 1.52 0.53
CA TYR A 186 13.56 1.23 0.70
C TYR A 186 13.21 -0.27 0.66
N ASP A 187 13.90 -1.08 -0.15
CA ASP A 187 13.65 -2.53 -0.29
C ASP A 187 14.05 -3.35 0.95
N THR A 188 14.90 -2.79 1.81
CA THR A 188 15.51 -3.53 2.93
C THR A 188 15.46 -2.80 4.26
N VAL A 189 15.07 -1.54 4.25
CA VAL A 189 15.16 -0.66 5.42
C VAL A 189 14.35 -1.14 6.62
N LEU A 190 13.20 -1.79 6.38
CA LEU A 190 12.36 -2.42 7.40
C LEU A 190 12.33 -3.95 7.30
N LYS A 191 13.19 -4.57 6.48
CA LYS A 191 13.24 -6.02 6.34
C LYS A 191 13.55 -6.70 7.68
N GLY A 192 12.72 -7.68 8.03
CA GLY A 192 12.83 -8.41 9.29
C GLY A 192 12.29 -7.64 10.51
N LYS A 193 11.80 -6.41 10.34
CA LYS A 193 11.13 -5.66 11.40
C LYS A 193 9.67 -6.08 11.53
N LYS A 194 9.24 -6.38 12.75
CA LYS A 194 7.87 -6.72 13.11
C LYS A 194 7.13 -5.44 13.53
N ILE A 195 6.11 -5.08 12.78
CA ILE A 195 5.33 -3.85 13.02
C ILE A 195 3.90 -4.21 13.39
N LEU A 196 3.47 -3.75 14.56
CA LEU A 196 2.11 -3.87 15.04
C LEU A 196 1.39 -2.52 14.83
N ILE A 197 0.25 -2.55 14.14
CA ILE A 197 -0.54 -1.34 13.86
C ILE A 197 -1.97 -1.55 14.32
N THR A 198 -2.51 -0.58 15.09
CA THR A 198 -3.95 -0.53 15.34
C THR A 198 -4.63 0.45 14.38
N SER A 199 -5.80 0.09 13.88
CA SER A 199 -6.56 0.88 12.91
C SER A 199 -8.07 0.81 13.13
N GLY A 200 -8.79 1.61 12.38
CA GLY A 200 -10.26 1.67 12.46
C GLY A 200 -10.75 2.44 13.67
N ARG A 201 -11.99 2.15 14.03
CA ARG A 201 -12.65 2.67 15.22
C ARG A 201 -13.12 1.51 16.08
N THR A 202 -13.18 1.68 17.38
CA THR A 202 -13.85 0.69 18.21
C THR A 202 -15.35 0.97 18.27
N LYS A 203 -16.11 -0.05 18.59
CA LYS A 203 -17.56 -0.04 18.68
C LYS A 203 -17.95 -0.62 20.04
N GLU A 204 -18.50 0.23 20.88
CA GLU A 204 -18.87 -0.12 22.26
C GLU A 204 -20.37 -0.36 22.31
N ASN A 205 -20.77 -1.62 22.31
CA ASN A 205 -22.16 -2.03 22.18
C ASN A 205 -22.96 -1.67 23.44
N ILE A 206 -24.12 -1.00 23.25
CA ILE A 206 -25.11 -0.66 24.28
C ILE A 206 -26.13 -1.81 24.37
N ASP A 207 -26.65 -2.21 23.23
CA ASP A 207 -27.57 -3.30 23.03
C ASP A 207 -27.28 -3.97 21.65
N PRO A 208 -28.00 -5.01 21.21
CA PRO A 208 -27.71 -5.66 19.91
C PRO A 208 -27.79 -4.75 18.68
N ILE A 209 -28.33 -3.55 18.81
CA ILE A 209 -28.58 -2.63 17.69
C ILE A 209 -27.79 -1.32 17.82
N ARG A 210 -27.61 -0.82 19.04
CA ARG A 210 -27.02 0.50 19.31
C ARG A 210 -25.63 0.37 19.93
N TYR A 211 -24.74 1.28 19.52
CA TYR A 211 -23.37 1.33 20.01
C TYR A 211 -22.86 2.77 20.05
N LEU A 212 -21.82 3.00 20.84
CA LEU A 212 -20.98 4.19 20.82
C LEU A 212 -19.76 3.92 19.94
N SER A 213 -19.34 4.91 19.17
CA SER A 213 -18.15 4.82 18.33
C SER A 213 -17.64 6.21 17.93
N ASN A 214 -16.42 6.25 17.40
CA ASN A 214 -15.77 7.45 16.90
C ASN A 214 -15.95 7.60 15.37
N ASN A 215 -15.86 8.85 14.88
CA ASN A 215 -15.91 9.16 13.45
C ASN A 215 -14.56 8.91 12.78
N SER A 216 -14.12 7.64 12.70
CA SER A 216 -12.91 7.27 12.00
C SER A 216 -13.21 6.32 10.84
N SER A 217 -12.59 6.57 9.70
CA SER A 217 -12.68 5.67 8.53
C SER A 217 -11.64 4.54 8.52
N GLY A 218 -10.62 4.61 9.39
CA GLY A 218 -9.49 3.68 9.40
C GLY A 218 -8.44 3.91 8.29
N LYS A 219 -8.69 4.80 7.32
CA LYS A 219 -7.81 5.01 6.15
C LYS A 219 -6.35 5.26 6.52
N MET A 220 -6.04 5.98 7.61
CA MET A 220 -4.65 6.27 7.97
C MET A 220 -3.90 5.02 8.43
N GLY A 221 -4.50 4.19 9.28
CA GLY A 221 -3.88 2.95 9.75
C GLY A 221 -3.68 1.94 8.62
N TYR A 222 -4.62 1.84 7.67
CA TYR A 222 -4.45 1.01 6.47
C TYR A 222 -3.36 1.56 5.54
N SER A 223 -3.24 2.88 5.39
CA SER A 223 -2.15 3.50 4.64
C SER A 223 -0.78 3.24 5.28
N LEU A 224 -0.70 3.28 6.62
CA LEU A 224 0.51 2.92 7.36
C LEU A 224 0.85 1.44 7.20
N ALA A 225 -0.15 0.55 7.27
CA ALA A 225 0.06 -0.88 7.04
C ALA A 225 0.60 -1.15 5.63
N GLN A 226 0.04 -0.49 4.61
CA GLN A 226 0.52 -0.61 3.22
C GLN A 226 1.95 -0.07 3.09
N ALA A 227 2.25 1.09 3.63
CA ALA A 227 3.60 1.66 3.57
C ALA A 227 4.64 0.78 4.28
N ALA A 228 4.29 0.17 5.41
CA ALA A 228 5.17 -0.76 6.12
C ALA A 228 5.46 -2.02 5.29
N VAL A 229 4.44 -2.60 4.65
CA VAL A 229 4.58 -3.75 3.74
C VAL A 229 5.48 -3.38 2.55
N ASP A 230 5.24 -2.24 1.90
CA ASP A 230 6.03 -1.76 0.75
C ASP A 230 7.51 -1.53 1.12
N LEU A 231 7.81 -1.22 2.39
CA LEU A 231 9.17 -1.05 2.94
C LEU A 231 9.77 -2.35 3.48
N GLY A 232 9.10 -3.49 3.31
CA GLY A 232 9.61 -4.84 3.59
C GLY A 232 9.39 -5.33 5.02
N ALA A 233 8.54 -4.68 5.84
CA ALA A 233 8.25 -5.11 7.19
C ALA A 233 7.30 -6.32 7.26
N GLU A 234 7.36 -7.06 8.36
CA GLU A 234 6.35 -8.05 8.76
C GLU A 234 5.24 -7.35 9.56
N VAL A 235 4.09 -7.12 8.92
CA VAL A 235 3.02 -6.29 9.49
C VAL A 235 1.89 -7.11 10.06
N THR A 236 1.55 -6.85 11.33
CA THR A 236 0.31 -7.28 11.99
C THR A 236 -0.62 -6.08 12.13
N LEU A 237 -1.78 -6.12 11.48
CA LEU A 237 -2.80 -5.08 11.54
C LEU A 237 -3.98 -5.55 12.39
N ILE A 238 -4.21 -4.88 13.54
CA ILE A 238 -5.41 -5.06 14.38
C ILE A 238 -6.39 -3.95 14.02
N SER A 239 -7.52 -4.29 13.46
CA SER A 239 -8.50 -3.31 12.97
C SER A 239 -9.86 -3.45 13.64
N GLY A 240 -10.35 -2.34 14.19
CA GLY A 240 -11.77 -2.17 14.44
C GLY A 240 -12.58 -2.07 13.14
N PRO A 241 -13.92 -2.02 13.19
CA PRO A 241 -14.78 -2.05 12.02
C PRO A 241 -14.48 -0.93 11.02
N THR A 242 -14.25 -1.31 9.76
CA THR A 242 -14.10 -0.41 8.61
C THR A 242 -14.76 -1.02 7.37
N ASN A 243 -14.93 -0.20 6.31
CA ASN A 243 -15.38 -0.67 4.99
C ASN A 243 -14.20 -0.72 4.00
N LEU A 244 -12.96 -0.76 4.50
CA LEU A 244 -11.77 -0.80 3.66
C LEU A 244 -11.41 -2.24 3.31
N GLU A 245 -10.89 -2.44 2.13
CA GLU A 245 -10.29 -3.71 1.74
C GLU A 245 -9.04 -3.99 2.58
N ILE A 246 -8.83 -5.26 2.91
CA ILE A 246 -7.66 -5.69 3.68
C ILE A 246 -6.40 -5.43 2.87
N THR A 247 -5.43 -4.77 3.48
CA THR A 247 -4.12 -4.50 2.87
C THR A 247 -3.46 -5.81 2.43
N LYS A 248 -3.00 -5.86 1.19
CA LYS A 248 -2.29 -7.04 0.64
C LYS A 248 -0.88 -7.12 1.24
N GLY A 249 -0.38 -8.32 1.46
CA GLY A 249 0.98 -8.54 1.98
C GLY A 249 1.15 -8.44 3.49
N LEU A 250 0.06 -8.31 4.26
CA LEU A 250 0.10 -8.41 5.72
C LEU A 250 0.54 -9.81 6.15
N LYS A 251 1.33 -9.91 7.23
CA LYS A 251 1.60 -11.16 7.91
C LYS A 251 0.36 -11.65 8.66
N ASN A 252 -0.32 -10.76 9.40
CA ASN A 252 -1.55 -11.05 10.10
C ASN A 252 -2.54 -9.89 9.96
N PHE A 253 -3.82 -10.24 9.80
CA PHE A 253 -4.94 -9.32 9.92
C PHE A 253 -5.88 -9.83 11.02
N ILE A 254 -6.16 -8.98 12.02
CA ILE A 254 -6.97 -9.32 13.18
C ILE A 254 -8.10 -8.31 13.27
N SER A 255 -9.33 -8.80 13.08
CA SER A 255 -10.53 -7.97 13.25
C SER A 255 -10.96 -8.02 14.72
N VAL A 256 -11.24 -6.86 15.28
CA VAL A 256 -11.77 -6.68 16.62
C VAL A 256 -12.97 -5.71 16.58
N GLU A 257 -13.83 -5.75 17.59
CA GLU A 257 -14.97 -4.86 17.64
C GLU A 257 -14.80 -3.77 18.71
N SER A 258 -14.45 -4.15 19.92
CA SER A 258 -14.38 -3.27 21.09
C SER A 258 -12.96 -2.83 21.46
N ALA A 259 -12.87 -1.80 22.31
CA ALA A 259 -11.60 -1.35 22.87
C ALA A 259 -10.93 -2.42 23.75
N LEU A 260 -11.72 -3.23 24.45
CA LEU A 260 -11.18 -4.34 25.24
C LEU A 260 -10.56 -5.42 24.36
N GLU A 261 -11.26 -5.86 23.32
CA GLU A 261 -10.71 -6.83 22.37
C GLU A 261 -9.43 -6.30 21.71
N MET A 262 -9.42 -5.02 21.32
CA MET A 262 -8.22 -4.40 20.74
C MET A 262 -7.07 -4.38 21.75
N TYR A 263 -7.33 -4.04 23.02
CA TYR A 263 -6.33 -4.06 24.08
C TYR A 263 -5.77 -5.47 24.32
N GLU A 264 -6.61 -6.49 24.37
CA GLU A 264 -6.20 -7.90 24.52
C GLU A 264 -5.31 -8.33 23.37
N LYS A 265 -5.70 -8.04 22.12
CA LYS A 265 -4.93 -8.41 20.95
C LYS A 265 -3.61 -7.63 20.85
N VAL A 266 -3.59 -6.34 21.19
CA VAL A 266 -2.32 -5.60 21.26
C VAL A 266 -1.38 -6.22 22.30
N ASN A 267 -1.86 -6.58 23.48
CA ASN A 267 -1.05 -7.25 24.50
C ASN A 267 -0.47 -8.59 24.04
N GLU A 268 -1.22 -9.38 23.26
CA GLU A 268 -0.79 -10.67 22.73
C GLU A 268 0.42 -10.55 21.79
N TYR A 269 0.46 -9.46 20.97
CA TYR A 269 1.48 -9.30 19.93
C TYR A 269 2.61 -8.32 20.32
N PHE A 270 2.44 -7.53 21.38
CA PHE A 270 3.33 -6.40 21.70
C PHE A 270 4.77 -6.83 22.03
N GLU A 271 4.96 -7.90 22.80
CA GLU A 271 6.28 -8.35 23.23
C GLU A 271 7.17 -8.76 22.04
N ASP A 272 6.58 -9.33 21.00
CA ASP A 272 7.28 -9.78 19.79
C ASP A 272 7.28 -8.69 18.67
N THR A 273 7.15 -7.41 19.06
CA THR A 273 7.04 -6.27 18.14
C THR A 273 8.27 -5.36 18.24
N ASP A 274 8.82 -4.93 17.10
CA ASP A 274 9.86 -3.89 17.06
C ASP A 274 9.26 -2.48 17.07
N ILE A 275 8.14 -2.27 16.38
CA ILE A 275 7.52 -0.97 16.23
C ILE A 275 6.01 -1.10 16.46
N PHE A 276 5.46 -0.35 17.40
CA PHE A 276 4.03 -0.26 17.64
C PHE A 276 3.49 1.11 17.20
N ILE A 277 2.49 1.10 16.31
CA ILE A 277 1.82 2.30 15.80
C ILE A 277 0.36 2.28 16.23
N ALA A 278 0.03 3.12 17.20
CA ALA A 278 -1.34 3.25 17.72
C ALA A 278 -2.11 4.32 16.92
N CYS A 279 -2.79 3.89 15.84
CA CYS A 279 -3.53 4.76 14.93
C CYS A 279 -5.06 4.57 14.99
N ALA A 280 -5.55 3.59 15.75
CA ALA A 280 -6.99 3.38 15.94
C ALA A 280 -7.66 4.52 16.69
N ALA A 281 -8.89 4.84 16.36
CA ALA A 281 -9.76 5.71 17.12
C ALA A 281 -10.51 4.91 18.20
N VAL A 282 -9.82 4.64 19.29
CA VAL A 282 -10.35 3.86 20.41
C VAL A 282 -11.28 4.76 21.23
N ALA A 283 -12.45 4.24 21.62
CA ALA A 283 -13.37 4.94 22.51
C ALA A 283 -12.80 4.99 23.94
N ASP A 284 -12.77 6.17 24.56
CA ASP A 284 -12.31 6.35 25.95
C ASP A 284 -13.25 5.70 26.98
N TYR A 285 -14.51 5.54 26.60
CA TYR A 285 -15.57 5.02 27.46
C TYR A 285 -16.40 3.96 26.75
N ARG A 286 -16.89 2.97 27.54
CA ARG A 286 -17.85 1.95 27.11
C ARG A 286 -19.05 1.91 28.04
N PRO A 287 -20.23 1.41 27.63
CA PRO A 287 -21.34 1.13 28.53
C PRO A 287 -20.88 0.18 29.64
N LYS A 288 -21.27 0.51 30.89
CA LYS A 288 -20.97 -0.34 32.05
C LYS A 288 -21.61 -1.71 31.94
N GLU A 289 -22.82 -1.75 31.37
CA GLU A 289 -23.59 -2.96 31.15
C GLU A 289 -24.03 -3.07 29.68
N TYR A 290 -23.77 -4.20 29.04
CA TYR A 290 -24.38 -4.57 27.77
C TYR A 290 -25.76 -5.14 28.00
N LYS A 291 -26.79 -4.60 27.33
CA LYS A 291 -28.17 -5.11 27.38
C LYS A 291 -28.34 -6.18 26.27
N LYS A 292 -28.62 -7.43 26.69
CA LYS A 292 -28.80 -8.57 25.75
C LYS A 292 -29.99 -8.41 24.81
N GLU A 293 -30.97 -7.56 25.20
CA GLU A 293 -32.15 -7.26 24.39
C GLU A 293 -32.17 -5.79 24.02
N LYS A 294 -32.76 -5.51 22.84
CA LYS A 294 -32.99 -4.12 22.41
C LYS A 294 -33.72 -3.34 23.46
N ILE A 295 -33.17 -2.23 23.94
CA ILE A 295 -33.81 -1.31 24.84
C ILE A 295 -35.07 -0.74 24.19
N LYS A 296 -36.23 -1.04 24.76
CA LYS A 296 -37.54 -0.53 24.26
C LYS A 296 -37.67 0.96 24.54
N LYS A 297 -38.37 1.65 23.65
CA LYS A 297 -38.71 3.07 23.86
C LYS A 297 -39.65 3.17 25.07
N SER A 298 -39.37 4.11 25.98
CA SER A 298 -40.21 4.51 27.10
C SER A 298 -40.57 6.00 26.98
N ASP A 299 -41.50 6.48 27.79
CA ASP A 299 -41.86 7.89 27.84
C ASP A 299 -40.84 8.74 28.61
N SER A 300 -39.82 8.11 29.20
CA SER A 300 -38.74 8.77 29.94
C SER A 300 -37.42 8.78 29.13
N ASP A 301 -36.53 9.70 29.47
CA ASP A 301 -35.17 9.77 28.92
C ASP A 301 -34.36 8.50 29.24
N LEU A 302 -33.49 8.13 28.33
CA LEU A 302 -32.58 7.00 28.50
C LEU A 302 -31.23 7.49 29.02
N THR A 303 -30.86 7.08 30.22
CA THR A 303 -29.52 7.30 30.78
C THR A 303 -28.66 6.05 30.63
N ILE A 304 -27.44 6.21 30.13
CA ILE A 304 -26.47 5.13 29.99
C ILE A 304 -25.27 5.44 30.88
N GLU A 305 -24.99 4.57 31.84
CA GLU A 305 -23.78 4.68 32.67
C GLU A 305 -22.56 4.19 31.86
N LEU A 306 -21.52 5.02 31.83
CA LEU A 306 -20.28 4.72 31.09
C LEU A 306 -19.13 4.46 32.07
N VAL A 307 -18.26 3.51 31.72
CA VAL A 307 -16.99 3.21 32.40
C VAL A 307 -15.83 3.41 31.46
N ARG A 308 -14.66 3.70 32.01
CA ARG A 308 -13.44 3.95 31.21
C ARG A 308 -12.95 2.67 30.54
N ASN A 309 -12.50 2.81 29.28
CA ASN A 309 -11.69 1.82 28.60
C ASN A 309 -10.20 1.93 29.01
N PRO A 310 -9.41 0.86 28.86
CA PRO A 310 -7.96 0.95 29.03
C PRO A 310 -7.35 1.87 27.97
N ASP A 311 -6.39 2.71 28.38
CA ASP A 311 -5.59 3.50 27.43
C ASP A 311 -4.48 2.59 26.88
N ILE A 312 -4.75 1.97 25.72
CA ILE A 312 -3.88 0.98 25.11
C ILE A 312 -2.46 1.50 24.96
N LEU A 313 -2.31 2.72 24.42
CA LEU A 313 -0.98 3.30 24.16
C LEU A 313 -0.23 3.60 25.46
N PHE A 314 -0.90 4.05 26.49
CA PHE A 314 -0.32 4.30 27.81
C PHE A 314 0.15 3.00 28.49
N GLU A 315 -0.67 1.94 28.43
CA GLU A 315 -0.30 0.65 28.99
C GLU A 315 0.89 0.01 28.25
N MET A 316 0.94 0.15 26.92
CA MET A 316 2.09 -0.30 26.12
C MET A 316 3.35 0.54 26.41
N GLY A 317 3.20 1.85 26.65
CA GLY A 317 4.31 2.70 27.06
C GLY A 317 4.94 2.34 28.40
N LYS A 318 4.16 1.76 29.34
CA LYS A 318 4.66 1.20 30.59
C LYS A 318 5.41 -0.13 30.41
N LYS A 319 4.92 -0.97 29.46
CA LYS A 319 5.50 -2.28 29.13
C LYS A 319 6.69 -2.19 28.19
N LYS A 320 6.92 -1.02 27.59
CA LYS A 320 7.95 -0.78 26.59
C LYS A 320 9.34 -1.13 27.14
N ASP A 321 10.06 -1.96 26.41
CA ASP A 321 11.48 -2.26 26.56
C ASP A 321 12.27 -1.64 25.38
N ASN A 322 12.39 -2.38 24.29
CA ASN A 322 13.12 -1.95 23.09
C ASN A 322 12.23 -1.49 21.92
N GLN A 323 10.91 -1.55 22.10
CA GLN A 323 9.97 -1.18 21.06
C GLN A 323 9.99 0.33 20.77
N LEU A 324 9.86 0.70 19.48
CA LEU A 324 9.59 2.08 19.08
C LEU A 324 8.08 2.32 19.09
N LEU A 325 7.62 3.30 19.86
CA LEU A 325 6.20 3.62 20.00
C LEU A 325 5.82 4.89 19.22
N VAL A 326 4.85 4.76 18.34
CA VAL A 326 4.26 5.87 17.57
C VAL A 326 2.81 6.06 17.98
N GLY A 327 2.48 7.26 18.47
CA GLY A 327 1.11 7.63 18.82
C GLY A 327 0.51 8.65 17.85
N PHE A 328 -0.82 8.72 17.82
CA PHE A 328 -1.57 9.74 17.08
C PHE A 328 -2.35 10.63 18.04
N ALA A 329 -2.39 11.94 17.76
CA ALA A 329 -3.16 12.91 18.49
C ALA A 329 -3.99 13.76 17.52
N ALA A 330 -5.31 13.70 17.67
CA ALA A 330 -6.23 14.61 16.98
C ALA A 330 -6.68 15.66 17.99
N GLU A 331 -6.23 16.90 17.81
CA GLU A 331 -6.49 18.00 18.74
C GLU A 331 -7.23 19.13 18.01
N THR A 332 -8.02 19.89 18.76
CA THR A 332 -8.71 21.08 18.24
C THR A 332 -7.96 22.37 18.52
N ASN A 333 -7.24 22.43 19.66
CA ASN A 333 -6.50 23.59 20.12
C ASN A 333 -5.14 23.15 20.69
N ASP A 334 -4.15 24.04 20.67
CA ASP A 334 -2.81 23.85 21.27
C ASP A 334 -2.16 22.51 20.90
N ILE A 335 -2.24 22.17 19.60
CA ILE A 335 -1.90 20.85 19.04
C ILE A 335 -0.50 20.41 19.51
N LYS A 336 0.51 21.29 19.40
CA LYS A 336 1.89 20.97 19.73
C LYS A 336 2.10 20.73 21.23
N GLU A 337 1.53 21.59 22.09
CA GLU A 337 1.70 21.46 23.55
C GLU A 337 1.04 20.19 24.07
N ASN A 338 -0.20 19.91 23.60
CA ASN A 338 -0.93 18.69 23.97
C ASN A 338 -0.23 17.41 23.46
N ALA A 339 0.34 17.47 22.26
CA ALA A 339 1.11 16.36 21.70
C ALA A 339 2.38 16.09 22.53
N LEU A 340 3.14 17.11 22.93
CA LEU A 340 4.33 16.95 23.78
C LEU A 340 3.97 16.35 25.14
N LYS A 341 2.89 16.80 25.79
CA LYS A 341 2.42 16.22 27.06
C LYS A 341 2.06 14.73 26.91
N LYS A 342 1.40 14.37 25.80
CA LYS A 342 1.07 12.96 25.50
C LYS A 342 2.32 12.11 25.22
N LEU A 343 3.28 12.66 24.49
CA LEU A 343 4.54 12.01 24.16
C LEU A 343 5.29 11.62 25.44
N GLU A 344 5.46 12.55 26.37
CA GLU A 344 6.12 12.30 27.64
C GLU A 344 5.31 11.35 28.55
N LYS A 345 4.01 11.61 28.73
CA LYS A 345 3.14 10.83 29.63
C LYS A 345 3.03 9.36 29.23
N LYS A 346 3.01 9.09 27.89
CA LYS A 346 2.82 7.74 27.34
C LYS A 346 4.14 7.08 26.91
N ASN A 347 5.29 7.67 27.21
CA ASN A 347 6.62 7.16 26.85
C ASN A 347 6.79 6.84 25.36
N LEU A 348 6.34 7.76 24.51
CA LEU A 348 6.40 7.60 23.05
C LEU A 348 7.76 8.05 22.50
N ASP A 349 8.14 7.50 21.35
CA ASP A 349 9.31 7.97 20.58
C ASP A 349 8.89 8.99 19.52
N ILE A 350 7.68 8.83 18.99
CA ILE A 350 7.11 9.71 17.97
C ILE A 350 5.63 9.93 18.28
N ILE A 351 5.16 11.16 18.11
CA ILE A 351 3.74 11.49 18.08
C ILE A 351 3.41 12.23 16.79
N VAL A 352 2.36 11.78 16.12
CA VAL A 352 1.80 12.41 14.91
C VAL A 352 0.57 13.20 15.31
N ALA A 353 0.67 14.51 15.24
CA ALA A 353 -0.40 15.42 15.60
C ALA A 353 -1.11 15.98 14.37
N ASN A 354 -2.43 15.98 14.36
CA ASN A 354 -3.26 16.58 13.32
C ASN A 354 -4.41 17.36 13.90
N ASN A 355 -4.99 18.24 13.10
CA ASN A 355 -6.20 18.94 13.48
C ASN A 355 -7.41 18.00 13.39
N ALA A 356 -8.20 17.92 14.44
CA ALA A 356 -9.40 17.07 14.50
C ALA A 356 -10.44 17.39 13.40
N SER A 357 -10.48 18.61 12.88
CA SER A 357 -11.36 19.02 11.76
C SER A 357 -11.06 18.30 10.45
N THR A 358 -9.88 17.69 10.31
CA THR A 358 -9.47 16.92 9.10
C THR A 358 -9.78 15.43 9.23
N MET A 359 -10.46 14.98 10.30
CA MET A 359 -10.93 13.60 10.41
C MET A 359 -11.90 13.25 9.28
N GLY A 360 -11.66 12.12 8.63
CA GLY A 360 -12.52 11.66 7.53
C GLY A 360 -12.15 12.18 6.13
N THR A 361 -11.32 13.23 6.01
CA THR A 361 -10.86 13.76 4.72
C THR A 361 -9.77 12.87 4.10
N ASP A 362 -9.58 12.97 2.78
CA ASP A 362 -8.58 12.18 2.05
C ASP A 362 -7.16 12.78 2.12
N SER A 363 -7.04 14.08 2.46
CA SER A 363 -5.76 14.78 2.65
C SER A 363 -5.68 15.42 4.02
N ASN A 364 -4.47 15.47 4.59
CA ASN A 364 -4.21 16.07 5.90
C ASN A 364 -2.92 16.88 5.90
N THR A 365 -2.85 17.81 6.87
CA THR A 365 -1.62 18.41 7.37
C THR A 365 -1.32 17.80 8.73
N ILE A 366 -0.09 17.34 8.93
CA ILE A 366 0.35 16.72 10.20
C ILE A 366 1.63 17.39 10.71
N GLU A 367 1.83 17.38 12.03
CA GLU A 367 3.13 17.66 12.65
C GLU A 367 3.63 16.36 13.30
N ILE A 368 4.84 15.93 12.95
CA ILE A 368 5.51 14.77 13.53
C ILE A 368 6.50 15.29 14.55
N ILE A 369 6.33 14.91 15.81
CA ILE A 369 7.16 15.34 16.93
C ILE A 369 7.87 14.10 17.50
N LYS A 370 9.20 14.18 17.67
CA LYS A 370 10.02 13.10 18.19
C LYS A 370 10.36 13.32 19.69
N LYS A 371 10.85 12.28 20.35
CA LYS A 371 11.24 12.29 21.75
C LYS A 371 12.30 13.35 22.07
N ASP A 372 13.20 13.67 21.13
CA ASP A 372 14.20 14.74 21.25
C ASP A 372 13.58 16.15 21.05
N LYS A 373 12.26 16.27 20.96
CA LYS A 373 11.48 17.49 20.74
C LYS A 373 11.68 18.13 19.36
N SER A 374 12.44 17.50 18.45
CA SER A 374 12.48 17.91 17.05
C SER A 374 11.11 17.66 16.39
N SER A 375 10.68 18.55 15.51
CA SER A 375 9.42 18.40 14.81
C SER A 375 9.53 18.73 13.32
N VAL A 376 8.67 18.07 12.52
CA VAL A 376 8.52 18.30 11.09
C VAL A 376 7.05 18.48 10.76
N GLU A 377 6.71 19.61 10.14
CA GLU A 377 5.36 19.86 9.61
C GLU A 377 5.27 19.37 8.16
N ILE A 378 4.25 18.57 7.85
CA ILE A 378 3.98 18.05 6.50
C ILE A 378 2.61 18.55 6.07
N LYS A 379 2.60 19.38 5.01
CA LYS A 379 1.41 20.08 4.55
C LYS A 379 0.70 19.33 3.44
N GLN A 380 -0.59 19.22 3.58
CA GLN A 380 -1.59 18.85 2.56
C GLN A 380 -1.20 17.70 1.61
N LYS A 381 -0.98 16.51 2.16
CA LYS A 381 -0.77 15.27 1.40
C LYS A 381 -1.93 14.30 1.59
N ASN A 382 -2.11 13.37 0.67
CA ASN A 382 -3.00 12.23 0.87
C ASN A 382 -2.45 11.27 1.94
N LYS A 383 -3.31 10.38 2.47
CA LYS A 383 -2.95 9.53 3.61
C LYS A 383 -1.83 8.53 3.32
N ILE A 384 -1.72 8.05 2.08
CA ILE A 384 -0.63 7.12 1.72
C ILE A 384 0.72 7.85 1.61
N GLU A 385 0.75 9.07 1.08
CA GLU A 385 1.96 9.88 1.08
C GLU A 385 2.41 10.23 2.49
N LEU A 386 1.46 10.62 3.36
CA LEU A 386 1.73 10.88 4.78
C LEU A 386 2.27 9.64 5.50
N ALA A 387 1.78 8.44 5.17
CA ALA A 387 2.28 7.21 5.76
C ALA A 387 3.76 6.99 5.45
N TYR A 388 4.20 7.24 4.22
CA TYR A 388 5.63 7.15 3.88
C TYR A 388 6.47 8.24 4.54
N ASP A 389 5.96 9.47 4.66
CA ASP A 389 6.64 10.54 5.40
C ASP A 389 6.81 10.15 6.88
N ILE A 390 5.77 9.58 7.52
CA ILE A 390 5.85 9.07 8.89
C ILE A 390 6.91 7.97 9.00
N PHE A 391 6.95 7.02 8.06
CA PHE A 391 7.98 5.98 8.05
C PHE A 391 9.39 6.55 7.82
N SER A 392 9.54 7.61 7.04
CA SER A 392 10.85 8.29 6.90
C SER A 392 11.36 8.79 8.25
N GLU A 393 10.47 9.33 9.10
CA GLU A 393 10.82 9.79 10.44
C GLU A 393 11.06 8.61 11.41
N VAL A 394 10.25 7.54 11.33
CA VAL A 394 10.47 6.29 12.09
C VAL A 394 11.85 5.70 11.76
N ILE A 395 12.19 5.61 10.48
CA ILE A 395 13.50 5.11 10.03
C ILE A 395 14.64 6.00 10.55
N SER A 396 14.44 7.32 10.58
CA SER A 396 15.44 8.25 11.11
C SER A 396 15.75 8.00 12.59
N VAL A 397 14.73 7.68 13.39
CA VAL A 397 14.87 7.33 14.81
C VAL A 397 15.58 5.98 14.98
N LEU A 398 15.21 4.96 14.18
CA LEU A 398 15.85 3.64 14.21
C LEU A 398 17.34 3.69 13.86
N LYS A 399 17.75 4.57 12.93
CA LYS A 399 19.16 4.75 12.55
C LYS A 399 19.97 5.42 13.67
N LYS A 400 19.40 6.37 14.42
CA LYS A 400 20.06 7.03 15.56
C LYS A 400 20.31 6.05 16.70
N GLY A 401 19.32 5.24 17.08
CA GLY A 401 19.45 4.26 18.18
C GLY A 401 20.39 3.08 17.90
N LYS A 402 20.90 2.92 16.67
CA LYS A 402 21.96 1.94 16.35
C LYS A 402 23.37 2.51 16.45
N ASN A 403 23.49 3.83 16.53
CA ASN A 403 24.79 4.54 16.58
C ASN A 403 25.15 5.00 18.01
N GLU A 404 24.25 4.82 18.97
CA GLU A 404 24.47 4.95 20.42
C GLU A 404 24.69 3.56 21.05
#